data_8beb973d0975ee0f2bdd7b01b102084a
#
_entry.id   8beb973d0975ee0f2bdd7b01b102084a
#
_cell.length_a   1.000
_cell.length_b   1.000
_cell.length_c   1.000
_cell.angle_alpha   90.00
_cell.angle_beta   90.00
_cell.angle_gamma   90.00
#
_symmetry.space_group_name_H-M   'P 1'
#
loop_
_entity.id
_entity.type
_entity.pdbx_description
1 polymer ?
#
loop_
_entity_poly.entity_id
_entity_poly.type
_entity_poly.pdbx_seq_one_letter_code
_entity_poly.pdbx_strand_id
1 'polypeptide(L)'
;MCIRYRILNAGLGVGVYNETKDGIDSHMQVNVFSQHHLMMILLPILLKTPNSRVVLQSSEFHRIGTSSVEFNDMSEINQDVGATKLYNRTKLAQVCLAKSLARHKAEGKLGLSPGKEPWFIAVHPGGVSTDQPKQAEEAYGTLGKIGVAAVRPFMKDPEDEGCRPALFAATAEDIVKDKMDGEYIIPDRKVTDASSNAKDEDLQERCLKLTETVLAEKLGKLPYPTLYA
;
A
#
# COMPACT_ATOMS: atom_id res chain seq x y z
N MET A 1 21.51 15.17 0.40
CA MET A 1 20.62 14.27 1.18
C MET A 1 20.42 13.00 0.36
N CYS A 2 20.51 11.83 0.99
CA CYS A 2 20.35 10.53 0.33
C CYS A 2 19.24 9.75 1.08
N ILE A 3 18.26 9.22 0.34
CA ILE A 3 17.20 8.37 0.90
C ILE A 3 17.28 7.03 0.15
N ARG A 4 17.81 6.01 0.81
CA ARG A 4 17.94 4.69 0.20
C ARG A 4 16.66 3.87 0.33
N TYR A 5 15.99 3.96 1.47
CA TYR A 5 14.80 3.17 1.74
C TYR A 5 13.65 4.09 2.16
N ARG A 6 12.48 3.86 1.58
CA ARG A 6 11.23 4.45 2.04
C ARG A 6 10.23 3.34 2.32
N ILE A 7 9.94 3.12 3.60
CA ILE A 7 8.91 2.17 4.03
C ILE A 7 7.64 2.96 4.33
N LEU A 8 6.59 2.71 3.57
CA LEU A 8 5.27 3.32 3.71
C LEU A 8 4.44 2.42 4.62
N ASN A 9 4.70 2.52 5.93
CA ASN A 9 4.13 1.66 6.96
C ASN A 9 2.96 2.30 7.71
N ALA A 10 2.96 3.62 7.90
CA ALA A 10 1.90 4.30 8.61
C ALA A 10 0.53 4.04 7.97
N GLY A 11 -0.47 3.74 8.79
CA GLY A 11 -1.80 3.45 8.25
C GLY A 11 -2.83 3.16 9.33
N LEU A 12 -4.08 3.39 8.99
CA LEU A 12 -5.23 2.97 9.78
C LEU A 12 -5.47 1.48 9.56
N GLY A 13 -5.87 0.79 10.62
CA GLY A 13 -6.31 -0.60 10.59
C GLY A 13 -7.78 -0.75 10.23
N VAL A 14 -8.38 -1.88 10.61
CA VAL A 14 -9.83 -2.12 10.49
C VAL A 14 -10.57 -1.15 11.41
N GLY A 15 -11.37 -0.25 10.87
CA GLY A 15 -12.03 0.81 11.62
C GLY A 15 -13.28 1.33 10.93
N VAL A 16 -14.07 2.13 11.63
CA VAL A 16 -15.30 2.73 11.11
C VAL A 16 -15.03 3.72 10.00
N TYR A 17 -16.00 3.88 9.09
CA TYR A 17 -15.97 4.92 8.08
C TYR A 17 -15.91 6.30 8.76
N ASN A 18 -15.03 7.13 8.28
CA ASN A 18 -14.92 8.51 8.71
C ASN A 18 -14.40 9.37 7.54
N GLU A 19 -15.15 10.39 7.20
CA GLU A 19 -14.74 11.34 6.20
C GLU A 19 -13.83 12.42 6.81
N THR A 20 -12.72 12.67 6.15
CA THR A 20 -11.75 13.69 6.57
C THR A 20 -12.23 15.10 6.21
N LYS A 21 -11.50 16.12 6.65
CA LYS A 21 -11.76 17.52 6.27
C LYS A 21 -11.64 17.77 4.77
N ASP A 22 -10.92 16.90 4.06
CA ASP A 22 -10.75 16.98 2.61
C ASP A 22 -11.89 16.28 1.84
N GLY A 23 -12.90 15.74 2.55
CA GLY A 23 -14.02 15.04 1.94
C GLY A 23 -13.60 13.66 1.37
N ILE A 24 -12.70 12.96 2.04
CA ILE A 24 -12.18 11.66 1.61
C ILE A 24 -12.31 10.65 2.75
N ASP A 25 -12.66 9.38 2.43
CA ASP A 25 -12.56 8.28 3.40
C ASP A 25 -11.17 8.26 4.05
N SER A 26 -11.14 8.27 5.38
CA SER A 26 -9.89 8.37 6.16
C SER A 26 -8.92 7.23 5.88
N HIS A 27 -9.41 6.00 5.62
CA HIS A 27 -8.55 4.87 5.29
C HIS A 27 -7.84 5.07 3.94
N MET A 28 -8.57 5.52 2.91
CA MET A 28 -7.97 5.80 1.61
C MET A 28 -7.03 6.99 1.67
N GLN A 29 -7.41 8.06 2.37
CA GLN A 29 -6.54 9.22 2.50
C GLN A 29 -5.22 8.88 3.18
N VAL A 30 -5.25 8.20 4.33
CA VAL A 30 -4.05 7.90 5.11
C VAL A 30 -3.23 6.77 4.48
N ASN A 31 -3.87 5.65 4.12
CA ASN A 31 -3.15 4.45 3.69
C ASN A 31 -2.69 4.50 2.23
N VAL A 32 -3.30 5.34 1.40
CA VAL A 32 -3.07 5.34 -0.05
C VAL A 32 -2.65 6.71 -0.55
N PHE A 33 -3.53 7.70 -0.55
CA PHE A 33 -3.29 8.98 -1.22
C PHE A 33 -2.11 9.75 -0.61
N SER A 34 -2.06 9.88 0.73
CA SER A 34 -0.96 10.58 1.40
C SER A 34 0.38 9.86 1.24
N GLN A 35 0.37 8.52 1.24
CA GLN A 35 1.58 7.74 1.05
C GLN A 35 2.09 7.83 -0.39
N HIS A 36 1.20 7.77 -1.38
CA HIS A 36 1.56 7.99 -2.77
C HIS A 36 2.14 9.39 -2.98
N HIS A 37 1.46 10.43 -2.48
CA HIS A 37 1.95 11.81 -2.56
C HIS A 37 3.34 11.97 -1.96
N LEU A 38 3.56 11.47 -0.74
CA LEU A 38 4.88 11.50 -0.08
C LEU A 38 5.95 10.77 -0.89
N MET A 39 5.64 9.60 -1.42
CA MET A 39 6.56 8.83 -2.25
C MET A 39 6.97 9.60 -3.50
N MET A 40 6.01 10.21 -4.18
CA MET A 40 6.26 10.96 -5.42
C MET A 40 7.01 12.28 -5.17
N ILE A 41 6.78 12.97 -4.05
CA ILE A 41 7.62 14.12 -3.63
C ILE A 41 9.08 13.70 -3.44
N LEU A 42 9.31 12.50 -2.89
CA LEU A 42 10.65 11.98 -2.65
C LEU A 42 11.30 11.36 -3.89
N LEU A 43 10.55 11.15 -4.96
CA LEU A 43 11.02 10.48 -6.18
C LEU A 43 12.31 11.08 -6.75
N PRO A 44 12.50 12.42 -6.85
CA PRO A 44 13.74 12.98 -7.37
C PRO A 44 15.00 12.61 -6.57
N ILE A 45 14.84 12.35 -5.26
CA ILE A 45 15.96 11.92 -4.39
C ILE A 45 16.16 10.41 -4.56
N LEU A 46 15.08 9.64 -4.63
CA LEU A 46 15.14 8.20 -4.81
C LEU A 46 15.80 7.82 -6.14
N LEU A 47 15.50 8.54 -7.23
CA LEU A 47 16.11 8.35 -8.57
C LEU A 47 17.64 8.57 -8.57
N LYS A 48 18.14 9.43 -7.69
CA LYS A 48 19.58 9.76 -7.57
C LYS A 48 20.31 8.89 -6.55
N THR A 49 19.59 8.06 -5.82
CA THR A 49 20.16 7.25 -4.74
C THR A 49 20.32 5.80 -5.22
N PRO A 50 21.57 5.31 -5.33
CA PRO A 50 21.82 3.92 -5.73
C PRO A 50 21.09 2.91 -4.83
N ASN A 51 20.52 1.89 -5.45
CA ASN A 51 19.77 0.83 -4.78
C ASN A 51 18.60 1.36 -3.92
N SER A 52 17.97 2.47 -4.31
CA SER A 52 16.82 2.99 -3.57
C SER A 52 15.58 2.12 -3.77
N ARG A 53 14.73 2.07 -2.73
CA ARG A 53 13.54 1.24 -2.69
C ARG A 53 12.37 1.94 -2.01
N VAL A 54 11.19 1.64 -2.51
CA VAL A 54 9.91 2.03 -1.90
C VAL A 54 9.18 0.74 -1.53
N VAL A 55 8.89 0.59 -0.25
CA VAL A 55 8.20 -0.58 0.31
C VAL A 55 6.83 -0.15 0.79
N LEU A 56 5.77 -0.70 0.19
CA LEU A 56 4.39 -0.44 0.56
C LEU A 56 3.89 -1.54 1.49
N GLN A 57 3.51 -1.15 2.71
CA GLN A 57 3.06 -2.09 3.74
C GLN A 57 1.59 -2.47 3.51
N SER A 58 1.37 -3.54 2.76
CA SER A 58 0.07 -4.14 2.51
C SER A 58 -0.29 -5.19 3.58
N SER A 59 -1.21 -6.10 3.25
CA SER A 59 -1.70 -7.18 4.13
C SER A 59 -2.28 -8.31 3.29
N GLU A 60 -2.38 -9.54 3.85
CA GLU A 60 -3.18 -10.62 3.25
C GLU A 60 -4.66 -10.24 3.09
N PHE A 61 -5.12 -9.26 3.85
CA PHE A 61 -6.48 -8.73 3.70
C PHE A 61 -6.77 -8.09 2.34
N HIS A 62 -5.75 -7.81 1.52
CA HIS A 62 -5.96 -7.39 0.13
C HIS A 62 -6.69 -8.44 -0.72
N ARG A 63 -6.76 -9.71 -0.26
CA ARG A 63 -7.44 -10.81 -0.94
C ARG A 63 -8.90 -10.95 -0.55
N ILE A 64 -9.32 -10.35 0.58
CA ILE A 64 -10.60 -10.65 1.22
C ILE A 64 -11.60 -9.51 0.99
N GLY A 65 -12.75 -9.83 0.39
CA GLY A 65 -13.85 -8.88 0.22
C GLY A 65 -13.55 -7.71 -0.73
N THR A 66 -12.60 -7.90 -1.64
CA THR A 66 -12.16 -6.87 -2.60
C THR A 66 -12.63 -7.12 -4.04
N SER A 67 -13.48 -8.14 -4.26
CA SER A 67 -13.94 -8.51 -5.60
C SER A 67 -14.83 -7.46 -6.28
N SER A 68 -15.43 -6.55 -5.51
CA SER A 68 -16.26 -5.46 -6.01
C SER A 68 -15.54 -4.11 -6.04
N VAL A 69 -14.25 -4.08 -5.77
CA VAL A 69 -13.47 -2.84 -5.80
C VAL A 69 -13.04 -2.57 -7.24
N GLU A 70 -13.40 -1.40 -7.74
CA GLU A 70 -13.14 -1.00 -9.12
C GLU A 70 -12.21 0.22 -9.25
N PHE A 71 -12.07 1.02 -8.19
CA PHE A 71 -11.33 2.29 -8.18
C PHE A 71 -11.79 3.26 -9.28
N ASN A 72 -13.11 3.36 -9.50
CA ASN A 72 -13.66 4.19 -10.57
C ASN A 72 -13.59 5.69 -10.23
N ASP A 73 -14.09 6.07 -9.06
CA ASP A 73 -14.19 7.46 -8.64
C ASP A 73 -14.33 7.62 -7.11
N MET A 74 -14.44 8.86 -6.66
CA MET A 74 -14.60 9.19 -5.24
C MET A 74 -15.96 8.80 -4.67
N SER A 75 -16.99 8.60 -5.50
CA SER A 75 -18.28 8.13 -5.00
C SER A 75 -18.24 6.68 -4.53
N GLU A 76 -17.40 5.84 -5.18
CA GLU A 76 -17.08 4.49 -4.70
C GLU A 76 -16.25 4.55 -3.41
N ILE A 77 -15.27 5.44 -3.35
CA ILE A 77 -14.36 5.54 -2.21
C ILE A 77 -15.08 6.05 -0.95
N ASN A 78 -15.98 7.02 -1.08
CA ASN A 78 -16.70 7.65 0.02
C ASN A 78 -17.98 6.90 0.43
N GLN A 79 -17.98 5.57 0.30
CA GLN A 79 -19.06 4.72 0.80
C GLN A 79 -18.64 3.97 2.04
N ASP A 80 -19.51 3.91 3.04
CA ASP A 80 -19.36 3.00 4.17
C ASP A 80 -19.69 1.58 3.73
N VAL A 81 -18.67 0.84 3.37
CA VAL A 81 -18.76 -0.57 2.97
C VAL A 81 -18.49 -1.53 4.14
N GLY A 82 -18.39 -0.99 5.34
CA GLY A 82 -18.07 -1.70 6.58
C GLY A 82 -16.56 -1.76 6.85
N ALA A 83 -16.22 -1.73 8.13
CA ALA A 83 -14.87 -1.53 8.66
C ALA A 83 -13.78 -2.41 8.01
N THR A 84 -14.06 -3.70 7.86
CA THR A 84 -13.11 -4.64 7.23
C THR A 84 -12.86 -4.31 5.75
N LYS A 85 -13.92 -4.03 4.98
CA LYS A 85 -13.78 -3.73 3.55
C LYS A 85 -13.11 -2.38 3.30
N LEU A 86 -13.35 -1.39 4.15
CA LEU A 86 -12.65 -0.09 4.11
C LEU A 86 -11.12 -0.31 4.19
N TYR A 87 -10.67 -1.08 5.15
CA TYR A 87 -9.25 -1.43 5.31
C TYR A 87 -8.73 -2.27 4.13
N ASN A 88 -9.43 -3.35 3.79
CA ASN A 88 -9.01 -4.31 2.77
C ASN A 88 -8.82 -3.64 1.40
N ARG A 89 -9.71 -2.71 1.04
CA ARG A 89 -9.62 -1.88 -0.16
C ARG A 89 -8.29 -1.12 -0.22
N THR A 90 -7.87 -0.53 0.89
CA THR A 90 -6.58 0.19 0.93
C THR A 90 -5.38 -0.74 0.76
N LYS A 91 -5.48 -1.96 1.30
CA LYS A 91 -4.41 -2.96 1.17
C LYS A 91 -4.31 -3.51 -0.25
N LEU A 92 -5.43 -3.62 -0.96
CA LEU A 92 -5.45 -3.90 -2.40
C LEU A 92 -4.81 -2.74 -3.19
N ALA A 93 -5.21 -1.51 -2.92
CA ALA A 93 -4.65 -0.33 -3.59
C ALA A 93 -3.13 -0.24 -3.46
N GLN A 94 -2.57 -0.54 -2.29
CA GLN A 94 -1.12 -0.54 -2.09
C GLN A 94 -0.39 -1.55 -2.96
N VAL A 95 -0.95 -2.76 -3.16
CA VAL A 95 -0.37 -3.76 -4.09
C VAL A 95 -0.52 -3.30 -5.54
N CYS A 96 -1.69 -2.80 -5.92
CA CYS A 96 -1.95 -2.26 -7.25
C CYS A 96 -0.97 -1.14 -7.60
N LEU A 97 -0.73 -0.18 -6.70
CA LEU A 97 0.21 0.93 -6.92
C LEU A 97 1.65 0.43 -7.07
N ALA A 98 2.11 -0.52 -6.25
CA ALA A 98 3.45 -1.08 -6.40
C ALA A 98 3.65 -1.71 -7.78
N LYS A 99 2.68 -2.51 -8.23
CA LYS A 99 2.71 -3.18 -9.55
C LYS A 99 2.59 -2.19 -10.71
N SER A 100 1.67 -1.23 -10.62
CA SER A 100 1.49 -0.20 -11.65
C SER A 100 2.76 0.64 -11.82
N LEU A 101 3.37 1.10 -10.73
CA LEU A 101 4.62 1.89 -10.79
C LEU A 101 5.79 1.09 -11.36
N ALA A 102 5.91 -0.20 -11.01
CA ALA A 102 6.92 -1.08 -11.60
C ALA A 102 6.71 -1.27 -13.11
N ARG A 103 5.45 -1.44 -13.56
CA ARG A 103 5.09 -1.53 -14.98
C ARG A 103 5.42 -0.24 -15.73
N HIS A 104 4.98 0.91 -15.22
CA HIS A 104 5.28 2.21 -15.83
C HIS A 104 6.78 2.53 -15.84
N LYS A 105 7.52 2.05 -14.85
CA LYS A 105 8.98 2.11 -14.87
C LYS A 105 9.57 1.28 -16.02
N ALA A 106 9.07 0.07 -16.24
CA ALA A 106 9.51 -0.78 -17.35
C ALA A 106 9.22 -0.13 -18.73
N GLU A 107 8.21 0.73 -18.80
CA GLU A 107 7.84 1.53 -19.98
C GLU A 107 8.58 2.89 -20.07
N GLY A 108 9.43 3.23 -19.10
CA GLY A 108 10.16 4.51 -19.07
C GLY A 108 9.31 5.73 -18.78
N LYS A 109 8.14 5.56 -18.11
CA LYS A 109 7.22 6.62 -17.76
C LYS A 109 7.54 7.25 -16.39
N LEU A 110 6.90 8.37 -16.05
CA LEU A 110 7.04 9.09 -14.76
C LEU A 110 8.49 9.51 -14.43
N GLY A 111 9.34 9.69 -15.44
CA GLY A 111 10.78 9.95 -15.23
C GLY A 111 11.54 8.73 -14.69
N LEU A 112 10.91 7.57 -14.64
CA LEU A 112 11.51 6.30 -14.27
C LEU A 112 12.23 5.66 -15.45
N SER A 113 13.19 4.76 -15.15
CA SER A 113 13.95 4.06 -16.20
C SER A 113 13.93 2.55 -15.98
N PRO A 114 13.77 1.75 -17.04
CA PRO A 114 13.76 0.29 -16.93
C PRO A 114 15.00 -0.25 -16.23
N GLY A 115 14.81 -1.13 -15.25
CA GLY A 115 15.89 -1.78 -14.52
C GLY A 115 16.73 -0.86 -13.63
N LYS A 116 16.26 0.39 -13.39
CA LYS A 116 16.89 1.36 -12.48
C LYS A 116 16.04 1.58 -11.23
N GLU A 117 16.65 2.25 -10.26
CA GLU A 117 15.99 2.65 -9.03
C GLU A 117 14.89 3.71 -9.27
N PRO A 118 13.94 3.86 -8.34
CA PRO A 118 13.70 3.02 -7.16
C PRO A 118 12.99 1.72 -7.51
N TRP A 119 13.17 0.69 -6.66
CA TRP A 119 12.39 -0.57 -6.72
C TRP A 119 11.11 -0.44 -5.91
N PHE A 120 9.98 -0.81 -6.48
CA PHE A 120 8.66 -0.74 -5.83
C PHE A 120 8.23 -2.12 -5.39
N ILE A 121 8.02 -2.32 -4.09
CA ILE A 121 7.71 -3.63 -3.52
C ILE A 121 6.52 -3.50 -2.57
N ALA A 122 5.55 -4.40 -2.69
CA ALA A 122 4.50 -4.54 -1.69
C ALA A 122 4.86 -5.67 -0.72
N VAL A 123 4.57 -5.49 0.57
CA VAL A 123 4.88 -6.50 1.59
C VAL A 123 3.70 -6.75 2.52
N HIS A 124 3.69 -7.93 3.14
CA HIS A 124 2.76 -8.31 4.19
C HIS A 124 3.53 -8.78 5.43
N PRO A 125 3.26 -8.24 6.62
CA PRO A 125 4.02 -8.52 7.84
C PRO A 125 3.69 -9.87 8.48
N GLY A 126 2.65 -10.56 8.01
CA GLY A 126 2.06 -11.70 8.72
C GLY A 126 0.96 -11.24 9.70
N GLY A 127 0.48 -12.14 10.49
CA GLY A 127 -0.40 -11.82 11.61
C GLY A 127 0.44 -11.28 12.77
N VAL A 128 0.48 -9.96 12.96
CA VAL A 128 1.28 -9.30 14.00
C VAL A 128 0.41 -8.65 15.06
N SER A 129 0.89 -8.70 16.30
CA SER A 129 0.22 -8.06 17.44
C SER A 129 0.58 -6.56 17.45
N THR A 130 -0.32 -5.73 16.92
CA THR A 130 -0.19 -4.26 16.89
C THR A 130 -1.37 -3.62 17.64
N ASP A 131 -1.45 -2.29 17.66
CA ASP A 131 -2.63 -1.59 18.17
C ASP A 131 -3.86 -1.63 17.23
N GLN A 132 -3.70 -2.11 16.00
CA GLN A 132 -4.81 -2.26 15.05
C GLN A 132 -5.98 -3.11 15.56
N PRO A 133 -5.80 -4.21 16.33
CA PRO A 133 -6.90 -4.92 16.96
C PRO A 133 -7.82 -4.06 17.83
N LYS A 134 -7.31 -3.01 18.46
CA LYS A 134 -8.14 -2.07 19.24
C LYS A 134 -9.15 -1.33 18.35
N GLN A 135 -8.76 -0.97 17.15
CA GLN A 135 -9.65 -0.33 16.17
C GLN A 135 -10.76 -1.30 15.71
N ALA A 136 -10.44 -2.58 15.56
CA ALA A 136 -11.44 -3.60 15.26
C ALA A 136 -12.40 -3.84 16.45
N GLU A 137 -11.90 -3.75 17.70
CA GLU A 137 -12.76 -3.80 18.89
C GLU A 137 -13.73 -2.62 18.95
N GLU A 138 -13.27 -1.41 18.61
CA GLU A 138 -14.12 -0.21 18.51
C GLU A 138 -15.17 -0.34 17.41
N ALA A 139 -14.78 -0.90 16.24
CA ALA A 139 -15.65 -1.05 15.09
C ALA A 139 -16.76 -2.10 15.28
N TYR A 140 -16.46 -3.20 15.97
CA TYR A 140 -17.36 -4.36 16.09
C TYR A 140 -17.82 -4.64 17.54
N GLY A 141 -17.45 -3.80 18.50
CA GLY A 141 -17.83 -3.93 19.91
C GLY A 141 -17.43 -5.28 20.51
N THR A 142 -18.38 -5.94 21.20
CA THR A 142 -18.13 -7.23 21.88
C THR A 142 -17.70 -8.35 20.91
N LEU A 143 -18.23 -8.38 19.69
CA LEU A 143 -17.83 -9.35 18.66
C LEU A 143 -16.40 -9.12 18.20
N GLY A 144 -15.98 -7.86 18.06
CA GLY A 144 -14.59 -7.49 17.78
C GLY A 144 -13.64 -7.97 18.87
N LYS A 145 -13.98 -7.77 20.15
CA LYS A 145 -13.20 -8.26 21.29
C LYS A 145 -13.01 -9.78 21.28
N ILE A 146 -14.10 -10.52 21.04
CA ILE A 146 -14.04 -11.98 20.96
C ILE A 146 -13.17 -12.42 19.78
N GLY A 147 -13.34 -11.82 18.62
CA GLY A 147 -12.54 -12.12 17.42
C GLY A 147 -11.06 -11.86 17.63
N VAL A 148 -10.70 -10.70 18.20
CA VAL A 148 -9.31 -10.34 18.53
C VAL A 148 -8.73 -11.31 19.56
N ALA A 149 -9.47 -11.66 20.62
CA ALA A 149 -9.02 -12.60 21.64
C ALA A 149 -8.75 -13.99 21.07
N ALA A 150 -9.54 -14.44 20.09
CA ALA A 150 -9.37 -15.75 19.45
C ALA A 150 -8.12 -15.82 18.56
N VAL A 151 -7.74 -14.73 17.90
CA VAL A 151 -6.57 -14.72 16.98
C VAL A 151 -5.28 -14.28 17.67
N ARG A 152 -5.37 -13.60 18.82
CA ARG A 152 -4.22 -13.04 19.54
C ARG A 152 -3.12 -14.07 19.88
N PRO A 153 -3.41 -15.34 20.27
CA PRO A 153 -2.38 -16.33 20.53
C PRO A 153 -1.54 -16.72 19.29
N PHE A 154 -2.05 -16.45 18.09
CA PHE A 154 -1.39 -16.75 16.82
C PHE A 154 -0.70 -15.54 16.21
N MET A 155 -0.80 -14.38 16.85
CA MET A 155 -0.13 -13.16 16.40
C MET A 155 1.35 -13.20 16.79
N LYS A 156 2.17 -12.78 15.82
CA LYS A 156 3.61 -12.70 15.96
C LYS A 156 4.04 -11.37 16.57
N ASP A 157 5.26 -11.35 17.10
CA ASP A 157 5.88 -10.13 17.58
C ASP A 157 6.15 -9.19 16.39
N PRO A 158 5.65 -7.93 16.43
CA PRO A 158 5.85 -6.98 15.35
C PRO A 158 7.32 -6.55 15.18
N GLU A 159 8.09 -6.49 16.26
CA GLU A 159 9.48 -6.02 16.25
C GLU A 159 10.44 -7.11 15.79
N ASP A 160 10.19 -8.37 16.12
CA ASP A 160 11.05 -9.48 15.73
C ASP A 160 10.64 -10.14 14.40
N GLU A 161 9.38 -10.52 14.24
CA GLU A 161 8.94 -11.27 13.06
C GLU A 161 8.18 -10.43 12.04
N GLY A 162 7.34 -9.50 12.52
CA GLY A 162 6.49 -8.68 11.65
C GLY A 162 7.26 -7.71 10.75
N CYS A 163 8.41 -7.23 11.21
CA CYS A 163 9.25 -6.32 10.43
C CYS A 163 10.07 -7.01 9.32
N ARG A 164 10.26 -8.34 9.37
CA ARG A 164 11.19 -9.07 8.48
C ARG A 164 10.90 -8.90 6.99
N PRO A 165 9.66 -9.01 6.48
CA PRO A 165 9.39 -8.79 5.07
C PRO A 165 9.72 -7.37 4.60
N ALA A 166 9.40 -6.36 5.42
CA ALA A 166 9.68 -4.96 5.10
C ALA A 166 11.19 -4.68 5.13
N LEU A 167 11.92 -5.20 6.11
CA LEU A 167 13.37 -5.10 6.18
C LEU A 167 14.04 -5.81 5.01
N PHE A 168 13.63 -7.02 4.68
CA PHE A 168 14.13 -7.74 3.52
C PHE A 168 13.92 -6.93 2.23
N ALA A 169 12.70 -6.47 1.97
CA ALA A 169 12.38 -5.63 0.81
C ALA A 169 13.23 -4.35 0.79
N ALA A 170 13.48 -3.73 1.95
CA ALA A 170 14.24 -2.50 2.05
C ALA A 170 15.76 -2.71 1.90
N THR A 171 16.33 -3.82 2.40
CA THR A 171 17.79 -3.92 2.60
C THR A 171 18.48 -5.06 1.86
N ALA A 172 17.76 -6.13 1.48
CA ALA A 172 18.39 -7.30 0.87
C ALA A 172 18.92 -6.99 -0.54
N GLU A 173 20.11 -7.47 -0.85
CA GLU A 173 20.73 -7.35 -2.17
C GLU A 173 19.94 -8.10 -3.25
N ASP A 174 19.26 -9.18 -2.85
CA ASP A 174 18.44 -10.03 -3.73
C ASP A 174 17.37 -9.21 -4.46
N ILE A 175 16.81 -8.15 -3.85
CA ILE A 175 15.81 -7.29 -4.48
C ILE A 175 16.31 -6.70 -5.81
N VAL A 176 17.54 -6.25 -5.83
CA VAL A 176 18.17 -5.66 -7.03
C VAL A 176 18.71 -6.74 -7.95
N LYS A 177 19.38 -7.76 -7.38
CA LYS A 177 20.01 -8.84 -8.12
C LYS A 177 18.99 -9.66 -8.91
N ASP A 178 17.86 -9.98 -8.28
CA ASP A 178 16.80 -10.81 -8.88
C ASP A 178 15.69 -9.96 -9.51
N LYS A 179 15.88 -8.63 -9.55
CA LYS A 179 14.96 -7.65 -10.17
C LYS A 179 13.52 -7.74 -9.65
N MET A 180 13.37 -7.81 -8.33
CA MET A 180 12.07 -7.99 -7.65
C MET A 180 11.22 -6.70 -7.64
N ASP A 181 10.94 -6.14 -8.82
CA ASP A 181 10.14 -4.93 -8.96
C ASP A 181 8.65 -5.27 -9.12
N GLY A 182 7.78 -4.60 -8.40
CA GLY A 182 6.34 -4.90 -8.37
C GLY A 182 5.97 -6.21 -7.65
N GLU A 183 6.93 -6.82 -6.97
CA GLU A 183 6.70 -8.08 -6.28
C GLU A 183 5.92 -7.91 -4.96
N TYR A 184 5.25 -8.99 -4.54
CA TYR A 184 4.57 -9.10 -3.27
C TYR A 184 5.29 -10.10 -2.37
N ILE A 185 5.78 -9.62 -1.22
CA ILE A 185 6.63 -10.39 -0.31
C ILE A 185 5.92 -10.63 1.03
N ILE A 186 5.88 -11.88 1.43
CA ILE A 186 5.26 -12.34 2.69
C ILE A 186 6.32 -12.92 3.65
N PRO A 187 5.98 -13.21 4.91
CA PRO A 187 6.85 -13.99 5.79
C PRO A 187 7.15 -15.40 5.23
N ASP A 188 8.36 -15.97 5.34
CA ASP A 188 9.59 -15.31 5.74
C ASP A 188 10.40 -14.99 4.47
N ARG A 189 10.36 -13.74 4.00
CA ARG A 189 11.07 -13.26 2.79
C ARG A 189 10.65 -13.96 1.49
N LYS A 190 9.42 -14.48 1.45
CA LYS A 190 8.92 -15.25 0.31
C LYS A 190 8.20 -14.36 -0.69
N VAL A 191 8.69 -14.32 -1.91
CA VAL A 191 7.94 -13.76 -3.05
C VAL A 191 6.77 -14.68 -3.37
N THR A 192 5.58 -14.13 -3.52
CA THR A 192 4.37 -14.88 -3.85
C THR A 192 3.43 -14.08 -4.73
N ASP A 193 2.54 -14.78 -5.40
CA ASP A 193 1.46 -14.14 -6.16
C ASP A 193 0.57 -13.28 -5.26
N ALA A 194 0.26 -12.08 -5.69
CA ALA A 194 -0.81 -11.27 -5.13
C ALA A 194 -2.19 -11.85 -5.52
N SER A 195 -3.28 -11.26 -5.02
CA SER A 195 -4.64 -11.65 -5.42
C SER A 195 -4.86 -11.48 -6.93
N SER A 196 -5.86 -12.17 -7.50
CA SER A 196 -6.25 -12.01 -8.91
C SER A 196 -6.55 -10.54 -9.24
N ASN A 197 -7.30 -9.85 -8.36
CA ASN A 197 -7.58 -8.42 -8.52
C ASN A 197 -6.32 -7.56 -8.53
N ALA A 198 -5.36 -7.83 -7.65
CA ALA A 198 -4.10 -7.10 -7.63
C ALA A 198 -3.20 -7.39 -8.83
N LYS A 199 -3.45 -8.48 -9.57
CA LYS A 199 -2.77 -8.81 -10.84
C LYS A 199 -3.47 -8.26 -12.06
N ASP A 200 -4.70 -7.78 -11.93
CA ASP A 200 -5.46 -7.13 -13.00
C ASP A 200 -4.84 -5.76 -13.32
N GLU A 201 -4.27 -5.64 -14.51
CA GLU A 201 -3.60 -4.42 -14.96
C GLU A 201 -4.55 -3.25 -15.13
N ASP A 202 -5.78 -3.49 -15.56
CA ASP A 202 -6.79 -2.45 -15.70
C ASP A 202 -7.19 -1.90 -14.33
N LEU A 203 -7.31 -2.76 -13.31
CA LEU A 203 -7.57 -2.34 -11.94
C LEU A 203 -6.39 -1.54 -11.34
N GLN A 204 -5.16 -1.99 -11.61
CA GLN A 204 -3.96 -1.26 -11.21
C GLN A 204 -3.93 0.15 -11.82
N GLU A 205 -4.30 0.24 -13.10
CA GLU A 205 -4.32 1.51 -13.83
C GLU A 205 -5.41 2.45 -13.31
N ARG A 206 -6.63 1.94 -13.08
CA ARG A 206 -7.71 2.73 -12.45
C ARG A 206 -7.31 3.21 -11.04
N CYS A 207 -6.66 2.36 -10.25
CA CYS A 207 -6.16 2.73 -8.92
C CYS A 207 -5.15 3.90 -8.97
N LEU A 208 -4.19 3.85 -9.89
CA LEU A 208 -3.21 4.92 -10.07
C LEU A 208 -3.88 6.20 -10.57
N LYS A 209 -4.74 6.10 -11.59
CA LYS A 209 -5.49 7.22 -12.14
C LYS A 209 -6.32 7.92 -11.08
N LEU A 210 -7.12 7.17 -10.32
CA LEU A 210 -7.91 7.72 -9.23
C LEU A 210 -7.03 8.44 -8.21
N THR A 211 -5.91 7.82 -7.82
CA THR A 211 -4.97 8.39 -6.85
C THR A 211 -4.41 9.73 -7.33
N GLU A 212 -3.93 9.80 -8.56
CA GLU A 212 -3.37 11.05 -9.12
C GLU A 212 -4.44 12.13 -9.31
N THR A 213 -5.61 11.76 -9.85
CA THR A 213 -6.73 12.69 -10.06
C THR A 213 -7.19 13.32 -8.74
N VAL A 214 -7.41 12.50 -7.70
CA VAL A 214 -7.82 13.00 -6.38
C VAL A 214 -6.77 13.93 -5.78
N LEU A 215 -5.50 13.58 -5.87
CA LEU A 215 -4.42 14.42 -5.37
C LEU A 215 -4.36 15.75 -6.11
N ALA A 216 -4.52 15.77 -7.43
CA ALA A 216 -4.55 17.00 -8.21
C ALA A 216 -5.79 17.86 -7.92
N GLU A 217 -6.97 17.27 -7.74
CA GLU A 217 -8.18 17.98 -7.35
C GLU A 217 -8.06 18.65 -5.97
N LYS A 218 -7.40 17.97 -5.02
CA LYS A 218 -7.27 18.49 -3.64
C LYS A 218 -6.09 19.42 -3.44
N LEU A 219 -5.00 19.22 -4.15
CA LEU A 219 -3.73 19.95 -3.94
C LEU A 219 -3.38 20.93 -5.07
N GLY A 220 -4.12 20.89 -6.19
CA GLY A 220 -3.80 21.62 -7.40
C GLY A 220 -2.61 20.97 -8.14
N LYS A 221 -1.79 21.80 -8.80
CA LYS A 221 -0.67 21.32 -9.58
C LYS A 221 0.33 20.54 -8.70
N LEU A 222 0.50 19.27 -9.02
CA LEU A 222 1.42 18.39 -8.30
C LEU A 222 2.89 18.70 -8.66
N PRO A 223 3.83 18.65 -7.69
CA PRO A 223 5.23 19.00 -7.90
C PRO A 223 6.08 17.86 -8.50
N TYR A 224 5.45 16.85 -9.08
CA TYR A 224 6.08 15.66 -9.66
C TYR A 224 5.34 15.21 -10.92
N PRO A 225 5.98 14.38 -11.78
CA PRO A 225 5.33 13.81 -12.96
C PRO A 225 4.14 12.93 -12.59
N THR A 226 3.06 13.07 -13.36
CA THR A 226 1.85 12.23 -13.28
C THR A 226 1.49 11.72 -14.67
N LEU A 227 0.64 10.70 -14.75
CA LEU A 227 0.09 10.19 -16.00
C LEU A 227 -1.32 10.72 -16.26
N TYR A 228 -2.06 11.08 -15.22
CA TYR A 228 -3.49 11.36 -15.26
C TYR A 228 -3.89 12.70 -14.65
N ALA A 229 -2.94 13.49 -14.13
CA ALA A 229 -3.22 14.74 -13.46
C ALA A 229 -2.29 15.88 -13.88
#